data_9c250d068bdaa1daa0e5352585eb3fce
#
_entry.id   9c250d068bdaa1daa0e5352585eb3fce
#
_cell.length_a   1.000
_cell.length_b   1.000
_cell.length_c   1.000
_cell.angle_alpha   90.00
_cell.angle_beta   90.00
_cell.angle_gamma   90.00
#
_symmetry.space_group_name_H-M   'P 1'
#
loop_
_entity.id
_entity.type
_entity.pdbx_description
1 polymer ?
#
loop_
_entity_poly.entity_id
_entity_poly.type
_entity_poly.pdbx_seq_one_letter_code
_entity_poly.pdbx_strand_id
1 'polypeptide(L)'
;MSGKGTKMKSQLGTKKNLLLSLTFVVVALTTLIIGGTVSWSADYATSSVPPTIIVPVDIKPGYCPNPLEVYGSDDVSVAILGTEELDVSEIARDSVRLQEIAPLRSEQRDVAKPFRLYKWQVSGKKLKADYCTDEGPDGKLDLVLYFSKKEILKAVGSTSDGDVLVLRITARNKSGAPIVGQDVVVIQK
;
A
#
# COMPACT_ATOMS: atom_id res chain seq x y z
N MET A 1 -29.36 -19.01 56.00
CA MET A 1 -30.33 -18.30 55.18
C MET A 1 -29.78 -18.41 53.74
N SER A 2 -30.04 -19.45 53.07
CA SER A 2 -31.14 -19.83 52.17
C SER A 2 -31.42 -18.80 51.08
N GLY A 3 -31.08 -19.15 49.85
CA GLY A 3 -31.36 -18.43 48.62
C GLY A 3 -30.93 -19.26 47.41
N LYS A 4 -31.70 -20.09 47.07
CA LYS A 4 -32.38 -20.79 45.95
C LYS A 4 -31.76 -20.50 44.57
N GLY A 5 -31.18 -21.56 43.99
CA GLY A 5 -30.85 -21.67 42.59
C GLY A 5 -32.09 -21.85 41.70
N THR A 6 -32.09 -21.19 40.57
CA THR A 6 -33.09 -21.37 39.51
C THR A 6 -32.45 -22.09 38.32
N LYS A 7 -32.84 -23.35 38.13
CA LYS A 7 -32.51 -24.16 36.93
C LYS A 7 -33.39 -23.70 35.78
N MET A 8 -32.80 -23.25 34.70
CA MET A 8 -33.48 -22.99 33.45
C MET A 8 -33.40 -24.24 32.56
N LYS A 9 -34.56 -24.85 32.33
CA LYS A 9 -34.74 -26.03 31.49
C LYS A 9 -34.56 -25.65 29.99
N SER A 10 -33.71 -26.39 29.30
CA SER A 10 -33.62 -26.36 27.83
C SER A 10 -34.86 -27.06 27.25
N GLN A 11 -35.60 -26.36 26.43
CA GLN A 11 -36.66 -26.91 25.61
C GLN A 11 -36.04 -27.37 24.28
N LEU A 12 -36.06 -28.67 24.08
CA LEU A 12 -35.67 -29.36 22.86
C LEU A 12 -36.86 -29.34 21.90
N GLY A 13 -36.84 -28.46 20.91
CA GLY A 13 -37.85 -28.37 19.87
C GLY A 13 -37.56 -29.32 18.71
N THR A 14 -38.34 -30.40 18.64
CA THR A 14 -38.35 -31.39 17.55
C THR A 14 -38.92 -30.74 16.29
N LYS A 15 -38.12 -30.52 15.26
CA LYS A 15 -38.62 -30.16 13.93
C LYS A 15 -38.91 -31.41 13.12
N LYS A 16 -40.20 -31.57 12.81
CA LYS A 16 -40.76 -32.60 11.93
C LYS A 16 -40.24 -32.43 10.52
N ASN A 17 -39.67 -33.54 9.97
CA ASN A 17 -39.30 -33.66 8.57
C ASN A 17 -40.56 -33.74 7.72
N LEU A 18 -40.79 -32.74 6.87
CA LEU A 18 -41.82 -32.74 5.86
C LEU A 18 -41.18 -33.28 4.54
N LEU A 19 -41.39 -34.55 4.26
CA LEU A 19 -41.05 -35.17 2.99
C LEU A 19 -42.03 -34.67 1.91
N LEU A 20 -41.58 -33.77 1.04
CA LEU A 20 -42.28 -33.48 -0.21
C LEU A 20 -41.78 -34.44 -1.29
N SER A 21 -42.67 -35.36 -1.66
CA SER A 21 -42.53 -36.24 -2.84
C SER A 21 -42.71 -35.39 -4.11
N LEU A 22 -41.65 -35.20 -4.88
CA LEU A 22 -41.71 -34.63 -6.23
C LEU A 22 -41.81 -35.83 -7.22
N THR A 23 -42.99 -36.03 -7.73
CA THR A 23 -43.27 -36.92 -8.91
C THR A 23 -42.68 -36.23 -10.14
N PHE A 24 -41.65 -36.87 -10.73
CA PHE A 24 -41.11 -36.47 -12.02
C PHE A 24 -42.05 -36.96 -13.13
N VAL A 25 -42.73 -36.03 -13.79
CA VAL A 25 -43.40 -36.29 -15.07
C VAL A 25 -42.34 -36.17 -16.18
N VAL A 26 -41.92 -37.29 -16.72
CA VAL A 26 -41.05 -37.36 -17.92
C VAL A 26 -41.93 -37.10 -19.13
N VAL A 27 -41.93 -35.90 -19.67
CA VAL A 27 -42.47 -35.62 -21.01
C VAL A 27 -41.30 -35.74 -21.99
N ALA A 28 -41.26 -36.84 -22.71
CA ALA A 28 -40.34 -37.03 -23.83
C ALA A 28 -40.84 -36.23 -25.04
N LEU A 29 -40.29 -35.01 -25.23
CA LEU A 29 -40.43 -34.26 -26.47
C LEU A 29 -39.20 -34.52 -27.33
N THR A 30 -39.31 -35.37 -28.33
CA THR A 30 -38.33 -35.57 -29.39
C THR A 30 -38.34 -34.38 -30.33
N THR A 31 -37.48 -33.39 -30.06
CA THR A 31 -37.15 -32.35 -31.04
C THR A 31 -35.81 -32.65 -31.68
N LEU A 32 -35.86 -32.87 -32.97
CA LEU A 32 -34.71 -33.03 -33.88
C LEU A 32 -33.93 -31.70 -33.87
N ILE A 33 -32.82 -31.62 -33.11
CA ILE A 33 -31.96 -30.45 -33.11
C ILE A 33 -30.79 -30.72 -34.04
N ILE A 34 -30.81 -30.00 -35.16
CA ILE A 34 -29.67 -29.85 -36.08
C ILE A 34 -28.49 -29.32 -35.28
N GLY A 35 -27.38 -30.08 -35.29
CA GLY A 35 -26.21 -29.80 -34.45
C GLY A 35 -25.51 -28.47 -34.72
N GLY A 36 -25.73 -27.51 -33.83
CA GLY A 36 -24.88 -26.38 -33.68
C GLY A 36 -24.26 -26.44 -32.29
N THR A 37 -23.00 -26.87 -32.18
CA THR A 37 -22.24 -26.76 -30.93
C THR A 37 -21.91 -25.29 -30.71
N VAL A 38 -22.69 -24.60 -29.87
CA VAL A 38 -22.30 -23.29 -29.40
C VAL A 38 -21.16 -23.47 -28.39
N SER A 39 -19.92 -23.34 -28.87
CA SER A 39 -18.76 -23.26 -27.96
C SER A 39 -18.80 -21.91 -27.22
N TRP A 40 -19.20 -21.95 -25.98
CA TRP A 40 -19.02 -20.85 -25.08
C TRP A 40 -17.55 -20.81 -24.65
N SER A 41 -16.71 -20.13 -25.43
CA SER A 41 -15.38 -19.74 -24.96
C SER A 41 -15.62 -18.66 -23.90
N ALA A 42 -15.60 -19.02 -22.63
CA ALA A 42 -15.47 -18.04 -21.57
C ALA A 42 -14.05 -17.49 -21.64
N ASP A 43 -13.88 -16.38 -22.36
CA ASP A 43 -12.68 -15.57 -22.28
C ASP A 43 -12.61 -15.01 -20.84
N TYR A 44 -12.01 -15.79 -19.94
CA TYR A 44 -11.54 -15.27 -18.68
C TYR A 44 -10.39 -14.32 -19.01
N ALA A 45 -10.71 -13.06 -19.26
CA ALA A 45 -9.73 -11.98 -19.25
C ALA A 45 -9.14 -11.96 -17.83
N THR A 46 -8.05 -12.69 -17.65
CA THR A 46 -7.24 -12.61 -16.43
C THR A 46 -6.68 -11.18 -16.38
N SER A 47 -7.40 -10.30 -15.69
CA SER A 47 -6.90 -8.95 -15.38
C SER A 47 -5.71 -9.15 -14.46
N SER A 48 -4.53 -9.34 -15.03
CA SER A 48 -3.29 -9.38 -14.27
C SER A 48 -2.98 -7.97 -13.80
N VAL A 49 -3.32 -7.68 -12.54
CA VAL A 49 -2.83 -6.47 -11.88
C VAL A 49 -1.30 -6.54 -11.90
N PRO A 50 -0.62 -5.55 -12.47
CA PRO A 50 0.84 -5.58 -12.53
C PRO A 50 1.42 -5.64 -11.10
N PRO A 51 2.54 -6.33 -10.88
CA PRO A 51 3.17 -6.44 -9.58
C PRO A 51 3.57 -5.06 -9.06
N THR A 52 3.42 -4.85 -7.75
CA THR A 52 3.85 -3.62 -7.10
C THR A 52 5.38 -3.55 -7.04
N ILE A 53 5.93 -2.46 -7.52
CA ILE A 53 7.38 -2.16 -7.50
C ILE A 53 7.70 -1.51 -6.15
N ILE A 54 8.60 -2.13 -5.38
CA ILE A 54 9.11 -1.56 -4.13
C ILE A 54 10.35 -0.75 -4.44
N VAL A 55 10.34 0.54 -4.07
CA VAL A 55 11.44 1.47 -4.34
C VAL A 55 12.08 1.97 -3.05
N PRO A 56 13.39 2.26 -3.06
CA PRO A 56 14.04 2.93 -1.95
C PRO A 56 13.62 4.41 -1.91
N VAL A 57 13.38 4.91 -0.70
CA VAL A 57 13.00 6.30 -0.43
C VAL A 57 13.92 6.84 0.64
N ASP A 58 14.33 8.10 0.49
CA ASP A 58 15.09 8.85 1.49
C ASP A 58 14.41 10.20 1.74
N ILE A 59 14.02 10.45 2.99
CA ILE A 59 13.40 11.69 3.41
C ILE A 59 14.47 12.59 4.03
N LYS A 60 14.64 13.79 3.50
CA LYS A 60 15.76 14.70 3.83
C LYS A 60 17.13 14.08 3.55
N PRO A 61 17.46 13.75 2.29
CA PRO A 61 18.75 13.14 1.95
C PRO A 61 19.94 13.79 2.63
N GLY A 62 20.83 12.95 3.17
CA GLY A 62 21.99 13.35 3.95
C GLY A 62 21.79 13.39 5.47
N TYR A 63 20.64 12.94 5.96
CA TYR A 63 20.35 12.79 7.39
C TYR A 63 19.96 11.36 7.73
N CYS A 64 20.47 10.84 8.84
CA CYS A 64 19.96 9.63 9.49
C CYS A 64 20.24 9.72 11.00
N PRO A 65 19.20 9.77 11.86
CA PRO A 65 17.75 9.78 11.55
C PRO A 65 17.28 11.02 10.79
N ASN A 66 16.21 10.85 9.99
CA ASN A 66 15.61 11.94 9.21
C ASN A 66 14.78 12.85 10.11
N PRO A 67 15.15 14.12 10.34
CA PRO A 67 14.37 14.98 11.21
C PRO A 67 13.15 15.56 10.47
N LEU A 68 11.97 15.52 11.12
CA LEU A 68 10.80 16.28 10.72
C LEU A 68 10.50 17.36 11.75
N GLU A 69 11.05 18.54 11.50
CA GLU A 69 10.89 19.71 12.38
C GLU A 69 9.47 20.24 12.27
N VAL A 70 8.80 20.41 13.41
CA VAL A 70 7.42 20.92 13.47
C VAL A 70 7.37 22.41 13.14
N TYR A 71 8.40 23.15 13.51
CA TYR A 71 8.50 24.60 13.30
C TYR A 71 9.19 24.93 11.97
N GLY A 72 9.01 26.18 11.52
CA GLY A 72 9.51 26.65 10.24
C GLY A 72 8.57 26.35 9.07
N SER A 73 8.85 26.96 7.93
CA SER A 73 8.00 26.90 6.73
C SER A 73 8.62 26.14 5.56
N ASP A 74 9.78 25.50 5.79
CA ASP A 74 10.51 24.86 4.71
C ASP A 74 9.79 23.62 4.15
N ASP A 75 9.95 23.40 2.86
CA ASP A 75 9.47 22.18 2.22
C ASP A 75 10.30 20.99 2.69
N VAL A 76 9.68 19.80 2.70
CA VAL A 76 10.37 18.54 2.96
C VAL A 76 10.82 17.94 1.65
N SER A 77 12.13 17.73 1.51
CA SER A 77 12.71 16.99 0.38
C SER A 77 12.56 15.50 0.60
N VAL A 78 12.13 14.79 -0.43
CA VAL A 78 12.00 13.33 -0.45
C VAL A 78 12.55 12.82 -1.77
N ALA A 79 13.45 11.86 -1.73
CA ALA A 79 14.01 11.25 -2.92
C ALA A 79 13.48 9.82 -3.10
N ILE A 80 13.02 9.49 -4.30
CA ILE A 80 12.93 8.11 -4.76
C ILE A 80 14.27 7.81 -5.42
N LEU A 81 15.01 6.88 -4.82
CA LEU A 81 16.41 6.65 -5.21
C LEU A 81 16.50 5.68 -6.39
N GLY A 82 17.33 6.04 -7.36
CA GLY A 82 17.66 5.18 -8.49
C GLY A 82 18.44 3.95 -8.07
N THR A 83 18.29 2.86 -8.80
CA THR A 83 19.04 1.62 -8.59
C THR A 83 19.41 0.99 -9.92
N GLU A 84 20.14 -0.12 -9.93
CA GLU A 84 20.36 -0.90 -11.16
C GLU A 84 19.04 -1.39 -11.79
N GLU A 85 17.99 -1.56 -10.95
CA GLU A 85 16.70 -2.10 -11.36
C GLU A 85 15.66 -1.01 -11.60
N LEU A 86 15.89 0.22 -11.13
CA LEU A 86 14.96 1.34 -11.18
C LEU A 86 15.56 2.55 -11.87
N ASP A 87 15.10 2.82 -13.07
CA ASP A 87 15.28 4.13 -13.71
C ASP A 87 14.15 5.06 -13.26
N VAL A 88 14.49 6.09 -12.48
CA VAL A 88 13.51 7.06 -11.96
C VAL A 88 12.84 7.89 -13.05
N SER A 89 13.40 7.92 -14.26
CA SER A 89 12.77 8.57 -15.42
C SER A 89 11.49 7.87 -15.86
N GLU A 90 11.32 6.58 -15.51
CA GLU A 90 10.12 5.80 -15.82
C GLU A 90 8.97 6.03 -14.82
N ILE A 91 9.17 6.84 -13.79
CA ILE A 91 8.11 7.21 -12.85
C ILE A 91 7.21 8.29 -13.45
N ALA A 92 5.90 8.05 -13.45
CA ALA A 92 4.90 9.06 -13.81
C ALA A 92 4.81 10.08 -12.66
N ARG A 93 5.51 11.21 -12.77
CA ARG A 93 5.72 12.21 -11.70
C ARG A 93 4.44 12.80 -11.13
N ASP A 94 3.43 12.99 -11.98
CA ASP A 94 2.10 13.48 -11.62
C ASP A 94 1.30 12.50 -10.74
N SER A 95 1.67 11.22 -10.75
CA SER A 95 1.06 10.18 -9.92
C SER A 95 1.65 10.07 -8.51
N VAL A 96 2.79 10.75 -8.24
CA VAL A 96 3.49 10.61 -6.96
C VAL A 96 2.70 11.26 -5.83
N ARG A 97 2.58 10.53 -4.71
CA ARG A 97 1.95 11.00 -3.48
C ARG A 97 2.76 10.55 -2.26
N LEU A 98 2.99 11.48 -1.34
CA LEU A 98 3.51 11.20 0.00
C LEU A 98 2.37 11.39 0.99
N GLN A 99 1.96 10.32 1.70
CA GLN A 99 0.77 10.39 2.58
C GLN A 99 -0.44 11.03 1.87
N GLU A 100 -0.69 10.65 0.61
CA GLU A 100 -1.72 11.19 -0.30
C GLU A 100 -1.52 12.65 -0.75
N ILE A 101 -0.42 13.30 -0.35
CA ILE A 101 -0.09 14.68 -0.70
C ILE A 101 0.68 14.69 -2.02
N ALA A 102 0.30 15.58 -2.94
CA ALA A 102 1.06 15.80 -4.18
C ALA A 102 2.32 16.63 -3.92
N PRO A 103 3.42 16.40 -4.64
CA PRO A 103 4.60 17.23 -4.53
C PRO A 103 4.35 18.64 -5.12
N LEU A 104 5.01 19.64 -4.55
CA LEU A 104 5.02 21.02 -5.04
C LEU A 104 5.87 21.16 -6.31
N ARG A 105 6.98 20.45 -6.35
CA ARG A 105 7.94 20.42 -7.47
C ARG A 105 8.80 19.17 -7.43
N SER A 106 9.46 18.86 -8.53
CA SER A 106 10.38 17.73 -8.62
C SER A 106 11.56 18.06 -9.54
N GLU A 107 12.68 17.40 -9.28
CA GLU A 107 13.88 17.44 -10.13
C GLU A 107 14.54 16.05 -10.17
N GLN A 108 15.46 15.82 -11.12
CA GLN A 108 16.31 14.64 -11.12
C GLN A 108 17.73 15.06 -10.74
N ARG A 109 18.27 14.42 -9.70
CA ARG A 109 19.61 14.65 -9.21
C ARG A 109 20.06 13.45 -8.38
N ASP A 110 21.30 13.10 -8.47
CA ASP A 110 21.93 12.10 -7.63
C ASP A 110 22.17 12.71 -6.22
N VAL A 111 21.49 12.22 -5.18
CA VAL A 111 21.51 12.83 -3.84
C VAL A 111 21.88 11.84 -2.75
N ALA A 112 21.56 10.54 -2.90
CA ALA A 112 21.79 9.57 -1.84
C ALA A 112 21.92 8.15 -2.39
N LYS A 113 22.56 7.29 -1.60
CA LYS A 113 22.60 5.85 -1.85
C LYS A 113 21.49 5.13 -1.11
N PRO A 114 20.81 4.15 -1.75
CA PRO A 114 19.71 3.44 -1.14
C PRO A 114 20.09 2.73 0.16
N PHE A 115 19.25 2.89 1.19
CA PHE A 115 19.34 2.07 2.40
C PHE A 115 19.19 0.59 2.02
N ARG A 116 20.18 -0.23 2.32
CA ARG A 116 20.28 -1.64 1.87
C ARG A 116 19.07 -2.51 2.23
N LEU A 117 18.33 -2.17 3.28
CA LEU A 117 17.16 -2.93 3.75
C LEU A 117 15.82 -2.26 3.38
N TYR A 118 15.80 -1.35 2.42
CA TYR A 118 14.58 -0.61 2.05
C TYR A 118 13.39 -1.52 1.71
N LYS A 119 13.61 -2.69 1.09
CA LYS A 119 12.56 -3.68 0.80
C LYS A 119 11.91 -4.22 2.08
N TRP A 120 12.61 -4.18 3.21
CA TRP A 120 12.07 -4.58 4.52
C TRP A 120 11.21 -3.49 5.16
N GLN A 121 11.46 -2.23 4.84
CA GLN A 121 10.70 -1.11 5.37
C GLN A 121 9.20 -1.24 5.03
N VAL A 122 8.84 -1.77 3.87
CA VAL A 122 7.43 -1.96 3.45
C VAL A 122 6.78 -3.25 3.98
N SER A 123 7.47 -4.05 4.77
CA SER A 123 6.99 -5.36 5.24
C SER A 123 6.06 -5.31 6.47
N GLY A 124 5.63 -4.12 6.90
CA GLY A 124 4.73 -3.94 8.06
C GLY A 124 5.37 -4.14 9.43
N LYS A 125 6.69 -4.28 9.52
CA LYS A 125 7.41 -4.36 10.79
C LYS A 125 7.54 -2.95 11.40
N LYS A 126 7.63 -2.90 12.75
CA LYS A 126 7.94 -1.66 13.45
C LYS A 126 9.34 -1.18 13.05
N LEU A 127 9.42 -0.03 12.41
CA LEU A 127 10.68 0.57 11.99
C LEU A 127 11.31 1.33 13.18
N LYS A 128 12.63 1.44 13.13
CA LYS A 128 13.43 2.22 14.09
C LYS A 128 13.90 3.51 13.42
N ALA A 129 14.26 4.49 14.24
CA ALA A 129 14.74 5.78 13.77
C ALA A 129 16.02 5.68 12.89
N ASP A 130 16.82 4.64 13.10
CA ASP A 130 18.06 4.37 12.37
C ASP A 130 17.87 3.51 11.09
N TYR A 131 16.62 3.28 10.65
CA TYR A 131 16.33 2.59 9.39
C TYR A 131 16.30 3.58 8.21
N CYS A 132 17.40 4.26 8.00
CA CYS A 132 17.62 5.31 7.02
C CYS A 132 19.05 5.23 6.48
N THR A 133 19.42 6.16 5.62
CA THR A 133 20.79 6.35 5.12
C THR A 133 21.19 7.81 5.21
N ASP A 134 22.46 8.07 5.49
CA ASP A 134 23.13 9.37 5.37
C ASP A 134 24.21 9.34 4.29
N GLU A 135 24.30 8.22 3.53
CA GLU A 135 25.23 8.08 2.43
C GLU A 135 24.83 9.00 1.27
N GLY A 136 25.77 9.77 0.77
CA GLY A 136 25.58 10.70 -0.34
C GLY A 136 25.44 10.03 -1.71
N PRO A 137 25.66 10.79 -2.78
CA PRO A 137 25.50 10.36 -4.17
C PRO A 137 26.22 9.06 -4.52
N ASP A 138 25.60 8.21 -5.34
CA ASP A 138 26.15 6.89 -5.73
C ASP A 138 26.35 6.72 -7.26
N GLY A 139 26.15 7.77 -8.03
CA GLY A 139 26.29 7.80 -9.48
C GLY A 139 24.98 7.50 -10.23
N LYS A 140 23.86 7.30 -9.53
CA LYS A 140 22.52 7.09 -10.12
C LYS A 140 21.65 8.32 -9.92
N LEU A 141 20.83 8.61 -10.92
CA LEU A 141 19.87 9.70 -10.80
C LEU A 141 18.70 9.28 -9.91
N ASP A 142 18.34 10.17 -8.99
CA ASP A 142 17.18 10.06 -8.12
C ASP A 142 16.09 11.01 -8.58
N LEU A 143 14.85 10.71 -8.22
CA LEU A 143 13.73 11.64 -8.36
C LEU A 143 13.52 12.35 -7.02
N VAL A 144 14.01 13.57 -6.94
CA VAL A 144 13.86 14.44 -5.77
C VAL A 144 12.56 15.22 -5.88
N LEU A 145 11.75 15.15 -4.84
CA LEU A 145 10.42 15.76 -4.75
C LEU A 145 10.37 16.65 -3.50
N TYR A 146 9.63 17.72 -3.58
CA TYR A 146 9.47 18.66 -2.47
C TYR A 146 8.01 18.75 -2.08
N PHE A 147 7.73 18.55 -0.80
CA PHE A 147 6.37 18.51 -0.25
C PHE A 147 6.16 19.59 0.80
N SER A 148 4.94 20.11 0.89
CA SER A 148 4.56 21.04 1.93
C SER A 148 4.66 20.39 3.31
N LYS A 149 5.58 20.86 4.15
CA LYS A 149 5.73 20.41 5.54
C LYS A 149 4.42 20.55 6.32
N LYS A 150 3.71 21.65 6.12
CA LYS A 150 2.41 21.91 6.77
C LYS A 150 1.38 20.81 6.44
N GLU A 151 1.31 20.36 5.18
CA GLU A 151 0.38 19.32 4.79
C GLU A 151 0.80 17.94 5.34
N ILE A 152 2.10 17.62 5.35
CA ILE A 152 2.64 16.42 5.98
C ILE A 152 2.26 16.38 7.47
N LEU A 153 2.54 17.46 8.22
CA LEU A 153 2.21 17.54 9.64
C LEU A 153 0.71 17.41 9.90
N LYS A 154 -0.13 17.96 9.01
CA LYS A 154 -1.59 17.80 9.07
C LYS A 154 -2.00 16.32 8.83
N ALA A 155 -1.37 15.65 7.88
CA ALA A 155 -1.67 14.26 7.54
C ALA A 155 -1.25 13.27 8.65
N VAL A 156 -0.13 13.50 9.31
CA VAL A 156 0.34 12.64 10.40
C VAL A 156 -0.37 12.92 11.73
N GLY A 157 -1.02 14.08 11.87
CA GLY A 157 -1.83 14.43 13.04
C GLY A 157 -1.02 14.83 14.27
N SER A 158 -1.55 14.56 15.45
CA SER A 158 -0.89 14.94 16.72
C SER A 158 0.31 14.05 16.98
N THR A 159 1.46 14.68 17.22
CA THR A 159 2.74 14.01 17.46
C THR A 159 3.41 14.58 18.71
N SER A 160 4.33 13.82 19.30
CA SER A 160 5.23 14.26 20.37
C SER A 160 6.65 14.39 19.86
N ASP A 161 7.47 15.18 20.56
CA ASP A 161 8.90 15.24 20.28
C ASP A 161 9.54 13.86 20.43
N GLY A 162 10.41 13.49 19.47
CA GLY A 162 11.04 12.17 19.41
C GLY A 162 10.16 11.04 18.85
N ASP A 163 8.90 11.29 18.47
CA ASP A 163 8.07 10.25 17.81
C ASP A 163 8.73 9.81 16.50
N VAL A 164 8.77 8.49 16.30
CA VAL A 164 9.24 7.86 15.06
C VAL A 164 8.04 7.51 14.19
N LEU A 165 7.94 8.14 13.04
CA LEU A 165 6.85 7.95 12.09
C LEU A 165 7.36 7.33 10.79
N VAL A 166 6.48 6.58 10.13
CA VAL A 166 6.71 6.06 8.78
C VAL A 166 5.91 6.90 7.81
N LEU A 167 6.59 7.50 6.84
CA LEU A 167 5.93 8.17 5.73
C LEU A 167 6.01 7.30 4.48
N ARG A 168 4.87 7.12 3.84
CA ARG A 168 4.73 6.26 2.66
C ARG A 168 4.57 7.10 1.41
N ILE A 169 5.37 6.76 0.39
CA ILE A 169 5.21 7.28 -0.96
C ILE A 169 4.55 6.23 -1.86
N THR A 170 3.65 6.68 -2.70
CA THR A 170 3.01 5.88 -3.75
C THR A 170 3.17 6.59 -5.08
N ALA A 171 3.25 5.82 -6.16
CA ALA A 171 3.31 6.33 -7.51
C ALA A 171 2.86 5.25 -8.52
N ARG A 172 2.94 5.57 -9.79
CA ARG A 172 2.88 4.61 -10.90
C ARG A 172 4.07 4.83 -11.80
N ASN A 173 4.52 3.78 -12.45
CA ASN A 173 5.43 3.97 -13.58
C ASN A 173 4.63 4.32 -14.84
N LYS A 174 5.33 4.69 -15.91
CA LYS A 174 4.72 5.06 -17.20
C LYS A 174 3.88 3.94 -17.83
N SER A 175 4.16 2.67 -17.50
CA SER A 175 3.36 1.51 -17.93
C SER A 175 2.14 1.23 -17.03
N GLY A 176 1.91 2.04 -15.97
CA GLY A 176 0.78 1.92 -15.05
C GLY A 176 1.02 1.01 -13.85
N ALA A 177 2.17 0.35 -13.74
CA ALA A 177 2.47 -0.50 -12.59
C ALA A 177 2.58 0.33 -11.30
N PRO A 178 1.99 -0.13 -10.18
CA PRO A 178 2.03 0.58 -8.92
C PRO A 178 3.43 0.55 -8.31
N ILE A 179 3.84 1.69 -7.75
CA ILE A 179 5.10 1.89 -7.05
C ILE A 179 4.79 2.21 -5.59
N VAL A 180 5.56 1.65 -4.66
CA VAL A 180 5.49 1.96 -3.24
C VAL A 180 6.88 2.01 -2.63
N GLY A 181 7.08 3.00 -1.79
CA GLY A 181 8.26 3.12 -0.94
C GLY A 181 7.88 3.75 0.39
N GLN A 182 8.75 3.69 1.34
CA GLN A 182 8.55 4.36 2.63
C GLN A 182 9.89 4.58 3.33
N ASP A 183 9.89 5.56 4.20
CA ASP A 183 11.03 5.86 5.04
C ASP A 183 10.56 6.35 6.41
N VAL A 184 11.49 6.48 7.35
CA VAL A 184 11.22 6.91 8.72
C VAL A 184 11.62 8.35 8.93
N VAL A 185 10.85 9.04 9.76
CA VAL A 185 11.21 10.38 10.26
C VAL A 185 11.10 10.42 11.78
N VAL A 186 11.87 11.30 12.38
CA VAL A 186 11.80 11.61 13.83
C VAL A 186 11.27 13.03 14.01
N ILE A 187 10.19 13.16 14.75
CA ILE A 187 9.60 14.46 15.06
C ILE A 187 10.55 15.26 15.94
N GLN A 188 10.76 16.52 15.57
CA GLN A 188 11.53 17.52 16.36
C GLN A 188 10.68 18.77 16.61
N LYS A 189 10.48 19.10 17.90
CA LYS A 189 9.72 20.25 18.36
C LYS A 189 10.59 21.29 19.03
#